data_3ee23838668a0022796d0a833c352a74
#
_entry.id   3ee23838668a0022796d0a833c352a74
#
_cell.length_a   1.000
_cell.length_b   1.000
_cell.length_c   1.000
_cell.angle_alpha   90.00
_cell.angle_beta   90.00
_cell.angle_gamma   90.00
#
_symmetry.space_group_name_H-M   'P 1'
#
loop_
_entity.id
_entity.type
_entity.pdbx_description
1 polymer ?
#
loop_
_entity_poly.entity_id
_entity_poly.type
_entity_poly.pdbx_seq_one_letter_code
_entity_poly.pdbx_strand_id
1 'polypeptide(L)'
;MYGYEWVMNDVHLMSKESTSSMAEEKLKHGVRTVWWEEGASGASVGMLDQSLLPQQVVYLKLTHEQQVAEAITSLKVRGAPAIGVAAAFGLALSLYRLLQERGDSLTLAEVQEHLQTVGDLLRRTRPTAVNLAWAIERMLQCADVAIREQYTLQRLAERLRNEAQAIADEDFDACLKMGIYGSELISDGDTLLTHCNAGSLATAGWGTALAPMYVAHKAGKRIHVFVDETRPVLQGARLTTWELQQEGIPLTLITDNMAGHFMYHGGIKAVFVGADRIAANGDFANKIGTYSVAVLADAHHIPFYVVAPRSTIDLKLPSGEYIPIEQRNPEEVTSIRGTAIAPEGIQVANPAFDVTPHSYVTAIITEAGIARPPYEESLRQLCLGYHSIHTGGK
;
A
#
# COMPACT_ATOMS: atom_id res chain seq x y z
N MET A 1 10.97 -24.39 -15.93
CA MET A 1 12.23 -23.64 -16.03
C MET A 1 12.24 -22.58 -17.14
N TYR A 2 11.21 -22.48 -17.99
CA TYR A 2 11.14 -21.54 -19.14
C TYR A 2 10.36 -20.22 -18.87
N GLY A 3 9.72 -20.06 -17.73
CA GLY A 3 8.92 -18.85 -17.43
C GLY A 3 9.70 -17.72 -16.74
N TYR A 4 10.81 -18.02 -16.12
CA TYR A 4 11.59 -17.08 -15.30
C TYR A 4 12.48 -16.13 -16.11
N GLU A 5 13.07 -16.62 -17.19
CA GLU A 5 13.93 -15.79 -18.04
C GLU A 5 13.16 -14.63 -18.70
N TRP A 6 11.88 -14.84 -18.98
CA TRP A 6 11.06 -13.80 -19.61
C TRP A 6 10.71 -12.66 -18.64
N VAL A 7 10.30 -12.99 -17.41
CA VAL A 7 10.00 -11.98 -16.38
C VAL A 7 11.26 -11.27 -15.91
N MET A 8 12.39 -11.99 -15.72
CA MET A 8 13.66 -11.40 -15.30
C MET A 8 14.33 -10.57 -16.41
N ASN A 9 14.20 -10.95 -17.68
CA ASN A 9 14.70 -10.15 -18.81
C ASN A 9 13.92 -8.84 -18.96
N ASP A 10 12.61 -8.83 -18.76
CA ASP A 10 11.82 -7.59 -18.78
C ASP A 10 12.13 -6.67 -17.58
N VAL A 11 12.41 -7.21 -16.39
CA VAL A 11 12.86 -6.45 -15.22
C VAL A 11 14.27 -5.87 -15.42
N HIS A 12 15.16 -6.59 -16.10
CA HIS A 12 16.53 -6.11 -16.39
C HIS A 12 16.56 -5.08 -17.53
N LEU A 13 15.65 -5.16 -18.49
CA LEU A 13 15.46 -4.16 -19.55
C LEU A 13 14.84 -2.86 -19.02
N MET A 14 13.96 -2.93 -18.02
CA MET A 14 13.39 -1.74 -17.37
C MET A 14 14.43 -0.91 -16.59
N SER A 15 15.57 -1.47 -16.22
CA SER A 15 16.64 -0.77 -15.48
C SER A 15 17.67 -0.04 -16.36
N LYS A 16 17.62 -0.18 -17.69
CA LYS A 16 18.72 0.30 -18.57
C LYS A 16 18.33 1.09 -19.80
N GLU A 17 17.05 1.19 -20.19
CA GLU A 17 16.69 1.95 -21.39
C GLU A 17 15.61 3.00 -21.10
N SER A 18 15.99 4.22 -21.42
CA SER A 18 15.22 5.45 -21.46
C SER A 18 13.72 5.30 -21.77
N THR A 19 12.91 5.91 -20.90
CA THR A 19 11.59 6.48 -21.14
C THR A 19 11.23 6.69 -22.60
N SER A 20 10.61 5.70 -23.23
CA SER A 20 9.96 5.81 -24.52
C SER A 20 8.61 5.09 -24.43
N SER A 21 7.68 5.47 -25.29
CA SER A 21 6.26 5.07 -25.34
C SER A 21 5.97 3.55 -25.21
N MET A 22 6.96 2.69 -25.43
CA MET A 22 6.83 1.23 -25.23
C MET A 22 6.87 0.81 -23.75
N ALA A 23 7.53 1.58 -22.87
CA ALA A 23 7.48 1.36 -21.42
C ALA A 23 6.10 1.74 -20.87
N GLU A 24 5.48 2.80 -21.39
CA GLU A 24 4.13 3.20 -21.01
C GLU A 24 3.06 2.19 -21.48
N GLU A 25 3.27 1.50 -22.59
CA GLU A 25 2.34 0.50 -23.11
C GLU A 25 2.47 -0.85 -22.38
N LYS A 26 3.66 -1.21 -21.89
CA LYS A 26 3.89 -2.38 -21.01
C LYS A 26 3.49 -2.12 -19.55
N LEU A 27 3.44 -0.86 -19.14
CA LEU A 27 2.98 -0.40 -17.81
C LEU A 27 1.44 -0.30 -17.67
N LYS A 28 0.66 -0.78 -18.62
CA LYS A 28 -0.82 -0.93 -18.51
C LYS A 28 -1.23 -1.99 -17.48
N HIS A 29 -0.52 -2.05 -16.36
CA HIS A 29 -0.83 -2.92 -15.26
C HIS A 29 -1.03 -2.14 -13.98
N GLY A 30 -2.23 -2.26 -13.47
CA GLY A 30 -2.69 -1.58 -12.30
C GLY A 30 -3.21 -0.18 -12.61
N VAL A 31 -4.20 0.20 -11.87
CA VAL A 31 -4.75 1.56 -11.91
C VAL A 31 -3.73 2.47 -11.25
N ARG A 32 -3.37 3.55 -11.93
CA ARG A 32 -2.51 4.57 -11.33
C ARG A 32 -3.28 5.27 -10.21
N THR A 33 -2.81 5.12 -8.99
CA THR A 33 -3.55 5.55 -7.79
C THR A 33 -3.26 7.01 -7.45
N VAL A 34 -1.99 7.42 -7.48
CA VAL A 34 -1.53 8.77 -7.17
C VAL A 34 -0.28 9.10 -7.98
N TRP A 35 -0.17 10.34 -8.48
CA TRP A 35 0.98 10.76 -9.30
C TRP A 35 1.16 12.27 -9.29
N TRP A 36 2.34 12.70 -9.69
CA TRP A 36 2.66 14.10 -9.90
C TRP A 36 2.31 14.53 -11.33
N GLU A 37 1.75 15.72 -11.49
CA GLU A 37 1.51 16.36 -12.77
C GLU A 37 2.07 17.78 -12.77
N GLU A 38 2.73 18.15 -13.87
CA GLU A 38 3.12 19.51 -14.16
C GLU A 38 2.51 19.94 -15.50
N GLY A 39 1.93 21.14 -15.52
CA GLY A 39 1.32 21.71 -16.72
C GLY A 39 1.34 23.23 -16.72
N ALA A 40 0.76 23.85 -17.73
CA ALA A 40 0.69 25.29 -17.87
C ALA A 40 0.03 26.02 -16.67
N SER A 41 -0.79 25.32 -15.90
CA SER A 41 -1.45 25.83 -14.69
C SER A 41 -0.67 25.57 -13.40
N GLY A 42 0.56 25.07 -13.48
CA GLY A 42 1.41 24.73 -12.34
C GLY A 42 1.41 23.23 -12.00
N ALA A 43 1.97 22.92 -10.82
CA ALA A 43 2.05 21.56 -10.30
C ALA A 43 0.73 21.12 -9.63
N SER A 44 0.46 19.83 -9.69
CA SER A 44 -0.70 19.19 -9.03
C SER A 44 -0.41 17.74 -8.70
N VAL A 45 -1.17 17.18 -7.76
CA VAL A 45 -1.20 15.74 -7.49
C VAL A 45 -2.45 15.16 -8.14
N GLY A 46 -2.25 14.29 -9.12
CA GLY A 46 -3.31 13.48 -9.70
C GLY A 46 -3.65 12.30 -8.77
N MET A 47 -4.93 11.96 -8.65
CA MET A 47 -5.37 10.91 -7.74
C MET A 47 -6.67 10.26 -8.23
N LEU A 48 -6.76 8.93 -8.14
CA LEU A 48 -8.03 8.23 -8.35
C LEU A 48 -8.88 8.29 -7.09
N ASP A 49 -10.11 8.79 -7.19
CA ASP A 49 -11.06 8.80 -6.08
C ASP A 49 -11.65 7.39 -5.86
N GLN A 50 -11.06 6.66 -4.92
CA GLN A 50 -11.48 5.29 -4.59
C GLN A 50 -12.81 5.24 -3.83
N SER A 51 -13.27 6.36 -3.27
CA SER A 51 -14.56 6.43 -2.55
C SER A 51 -15.74 6.23 -3.50
N LEU A 52 -15.56 6.56 -4.77
CA LEU A 52 -16.58 6.45 -5.82
C LEU A 52 -16.57 5.09 -6.56
N LEU A 53 -15.48 4.30 -6.41
CA LEU A 53 -15.40 2.97 -7.00
C LEU A 53 -16.41 1.99 -6.37
N PRO A 54 -16.91 0.99 -7.11
CA PRO A 54 -16.72 0.75 -8.54
C PRO A 54 -17.66 1.52 -9.46
N GLN A 55 -18.58 2.33 -8.91
CA GLN A 55 -19.66 2.96 -9.70
C GLN A 55 -19.17 4.04 -10.64
N GLN A 56 -18.12 4.77 -10.23
CA GLN A 56 -17.52 5.84 -11.03
C GLN A 56 -16.01 5.79 -10.93
N VAL A 57 -15.34 5.99 -12.06
CA VAL A 57 -13.88 6.19 -12.13
C VAL A 57 -13.65 7.68 -12.31
N VAL A 58 -13.22 8.34 -11.25
CA VAL A 58 -12.99 9.79 -11.22
C VAL A 58 -11.55 10.07 -10.82
N TYR A 59 -10.86 10.85 -11.64
CA TYR A 59 -9.51 11.32 -11.34
C TYR A 59 -9.58 12.76 -10.83
N LEU A 60 -8.99 12.97 -9.66
CA LEU A 60 -8.88 14.28 -9.02
C LEU A 60 -7.58 14.95 -9.44
N LYS A 61 -7.62 16.28 -9.55
CA LYS A 61 -6.46 17.13 -9.70
C LYS A 61 -6.35 18.03 -8.47
N LEU A 62 -5.44 17.68 -7.56
CA LEU A 62 -5.26 18.35 -6.27
C LEU A 62 -4.14 19.40 -6.42
N THR A 63 -4.45 20.64 -6.13
CA THR A 63 -3.53 21.79 -6.28
C THR A 63 -3.05 22.35 -4.95
N HIS A 64 -3.55 21.82 -3.81
CA HIS A 64 -3.23 22.26 -2.46
C HIS A 64 -3.01 21.04 -1.55
N GLU A 65 -2.08 21.15 -0.62
CA GLU A 65 -1.77 20.13 0.39
C GLU A 65 -2.96 19.82 1.31
N GLN A 66 -3.85 20.78 1.56
CA GLN A 66 -5.09 20.56 2.31
C GLN A 66 -6.03 19.59 1.59
N GLN A 67 -6.10 19.67 0.25
CA GLN A 67 -6.90 18.73 -0.54
C GLN A 67 -6.32 17.32 -0.48
N VAL A 68 -4.98 17.19 -0.43
CA VAL A 68 -4.32 15.88 -0.22
C VAL A 68 -4.65 15.33 1.16
N ALA A 69 -4.57 16.16 2.20
CA ALA A 69 -4.94 15.77 3.57
C ALA A 69 -6.41 15.34 3.66
N GLU A 70 -7.33 16.09 3.04
CA GLU A 70 -8.74 15.72 2.96
C GLU A 70 -8.94 14.39 2.22
N ALA A 71 -8.25 14.19 1.09
CA ALA A 71 -8.36 12.96 0.31
C ALA A 71 -7.92 11.72 1.09
N ILE A 72 -6.90 11.83 1.94
CA ILE A 72 -6.48 10.76 2.85
C ILE A 72 -7.53 10.51 3.95
N THR A 73 -8.03 11.58 4.57
CA THR A 73 -9.02 11.50 5.66
C THR A 73 -10.35 10.92 5.19
N SER A 74 -10.81 11.33 4.00
CA SER A 74 -12.08 10.89 3.41
C SER A 74 -11.98 9.59 2.62
N LEU A 75 -10.83 8.89 2.68
CA LEU A 75 -10.56 7.62 1.99
C LEU A 75 -10.71 7.70 0.45
N LYS A 76 -10.53 8.88 -0.14
CA LYS A 76 -10.38 9.01 -1.60
C LYS A 76 -9.09 8.33 -2.07
N VAL A 77 -8.05 8.33 -1.21
CA VAL A 77 -6.88 7.46 -1.29
C VAL A 77 -6.74 6.70 0.04
N ARG A 78 -6.41 5.41 -0.03
CA ARG A 78 -6.25 4.53 1.15
C ARG A 78 -5.25 3.41 0.83
N GLY A 79 -4.81 2.68 1.86
CA GLY A 79 -3.72 1.70 1.78
C GLY A 79 -2.42 2.31 2.30
N ALA A 80 -1.69 1.55 3.11
CA ALA A 80 -0.53 2.08 3.84
C ALA A 80 0.52 2.71 2.91
N PRO A 81 0.98 2.06 1.80
CA PRO A 81 1.92 2.68 0.88
C PRO A 81 1.34 3.88 0.12
N ALA A 82 0.11 3.76 -0.43
CA ALA A 82 -0.48 4.82 -1.25
C ALA A 82 -0.65 6.15 -0.51
N ILE A 83 -1.04 6.11 0.79
CA ILE A 83 -1.14 7.33 1.59
C ILE A 83 0.23 7.94 1.91
N GLY A 84 1.28 7.13 2.01
CA GLY A 84 2.66 7.59 2.15
C GLY A 84 3.12 8.36 0.91
N VAL A 85 2.90 7.78 -0.28
CA VAL A 85 3.20 8.43 -1.57
C VAL A 85 2.38 9.71 -1.75
N ALA A 86 1.08 9.69 -1.42
CA ALA A 86 0.22 10.87 -1.47
C ALA A 86 0.74 12.00 -0.58
N ALA A 87 1.18 11.69 0.64
CA ALA A 87 1.74 12.66 1.57
C ALA A 87 3.08 13.23 1.07
N ALA A 88 3.94 12.39 0.49
CA ALA A 88 5.21 12.85 -0.11
C ALA A 88 4.96 13.86 -1.24
N PHE A 89 4.04 13.55 -2.17
CA PHE A 89 3.64 14.49 -3.20
C PHE A 89 2.95 15.74 -2.62
N GLY A 90 2.15 15.59 -1.56
CA GLY A 90 1.51 16.73 -0.87
C GLY A 90 2.53 17.70 -0.28
N LEU A 91 3.62 17.20 0.33
CA LEU A 91 4.73 18.04 0.82
C LEU A 91 5.46 18.73 -0.32
N ALA A 92 5.79 18.03 -1.40
CA ALA A 92 6.42 18.62 -2.56
C ALA A 92 5.52 19.72 -3.19
N LEU A 93 4.22 19.44 -3.34
CA LEU A 93 3.22 20.37 -3.87
C LEU A 93 3.14 21.65 -3.04
N SER A 94 3.16 21.53 -1.70
CA SER A 94 3.08 22.68 -0.81
C SER A 94 4.22 23.68 -1.01
N LEU A 95 5.45 23.18 -1.23
CA LEU A 95 6.58 24.04 -1.52
C LEU A 95 6.49 24.69 -2.90
N TYR A 96 6.10 23.94 -3.94
CA TYR A 96 5.88 24.49 -5.29
C TYR A 96 4.87 25.64 -5.25
N ARG A 97 3.75 25.46 -4.54
CA ARG A 97 2.73 26.48 -4.38
C ARG A 97 3.25 27.70 -3.61
N LEU A 98 3.94 27.48 -2.50
CA LEU A 98 4.51 28.57 -1.69
C LEU A 98 5.48 29.42 -2.51
N LEU A 99 6.30 28.79 -3.36
CA LEU A 99 7.21 29.51 -4.26
C LEU A 99 6.47 30.31 -5.34
N GLN A 100 5.38 29.78 -5.88
CA GLN A 100 4.55 30.52 -6.85
C GLN A 100 3.89 31.75 -6.20
N GLU A 101 3.47 31.66 -4.94
CA GLU A 101 2.80 32.75 -4.22
C GLU A 101 3.76 33.85 -3.75
N ARG A 102 4.95 33.48 -3.29
CA ARG A 102 5.87 34.40 -2.60
C ARG A 102 7.20 34.64 -3.32
N GLY A 103 7.58 33.75 -4.24
CA GLY A 103 8.81 33.89 -5.03
C GLY A 103 10.07 34.01 -4.17
N ASP A 104 10.97 34.89 -4.61
CA ASP A 104 12.28 35.13 -3.98
C ASP A 104 12.21 35.85 -2.61
N SER A 105 11.04 36.24 -2.13
CA SER A 105 10.87 36.85 -0.80
C SER A 105 10.98 35.84 0.37
N LEU A 106 11.01 34.53 0.07
CA LEU A 106 11.08 33.46 1.05
C LEU A 106 12.50 33.23 1.56
N THR A 107 12.61 33.03 2.86
CA THR A 107 13.84 32.56 3.51
C THR A 107 13.80 31.02 3.67
N LEU A 108 14.96 30.38 3.75
CA LEU A 108 15.04 28.93 4.02
C LEU A 108 14.42 28.54 5.36
N ALA A 109 14.47 29.44 6.37
CA ALA A 109 13.83 29.21 7.67
C ALA A 109 12.30 29.17 7.57
N GLU A 110 11.69 30.10 6.82
CA GLU A 110 10.25 30.09 6.56
C GLU A 110 9.80 28.85 5.79
N VAL A 111 10.60 28.38 4.84
CA VAL A 111 10.34 27.15 4.10
C VAL A 111 10.39 25.95 5.03
N GLN A 112 11.37 25.86 5.93
CA GLN A 112 11.48 24.76 6.90
C GLN A 112 10.27 24.73 7.84
N GLU A 113 9.85 25.88 8.37
CA GLU A 113 8.65 26.00 9.23
C GLU A 113 7.37 25.58 8.47
N HIS A 114 7.24 26.03 7.21
CA HIS A 114 6.11 25.64 6.35
C HIS A 114 6.04 24.14 6.14
N LEU A 115 7.16 23.49 5.75
CA LEU A 115 7.21 22.05 5.51
C LEU A 115 6.91 21.24 6.78
N GLN A 116 7.38 21.72 7.94
CA GLN A 116 7.05 21.09 9.23
C GLN A 116 5.55 21.20 9.51
N THR A 117 4.94 22.35 9.29
CA THR A 117 3.50 22.60 9.47
C THR A 117 2.67 21.69 8.57
N VAL A 118 3.05 21.55 7.29
CA VAL A 118 2.37 20.67 6.34
C VAL A 118 2.59 19.21 6.72
N GLY A 119 3.79 18.83 7.14
CA GLY A 119 4.08 17.49 7.65
C GLY A 119 3.16 17.12 8.83
N ASP A 120 2.94 18.04 9.75
CA ASP A 120 2.05 17.82 10.91
C ASP A 120 0.57 17.77 10.51
N LEU A 121 0.15 18.56 9.51
CA LEU A 121 -1.18 18.46 8.91
C LEU A 121 -1.42 17.06 8.36
N LEU A 122 -0.50 16.55 7.54
CA LEU A 122 -0.60 15.24 6.90
C LEU A 122 -0.54 14.10 7.92
N ARG A 123 0.34 14.15 8.95
CA ARG A 123 0.39 13.15 10.02
C ARG A 123 -0.93 12.98 10.74
N ARG A 124 -1.65 14.08 11.00
CA ARG A 124 -2.94 14.07 11.71
C ARG A 124 -4.07 13.40 10.93
N THR A 125 -3.94 13.21 9.63
CA THR A 125 -4.95 12.52 8.82
C THR A 125 -5.14 11.06 9.21
N ARG A 126 -4.04 10.35 9.52
CA ARG A 126 -4.02 8.93 9.92
C ARG A 126 -2.88 8.67 10.92
N PRO A 127 -3.05 9.02 12.22
CA PRO A 127 -1.97 8.99 13.21
C PRO A 127 -1.31 7.64 13.44
N THR A 128 -2.01 6.54 13.17
CA THR A 128 -1.51 5.17 13.37
C THR A 128 -0.81 4.58 12.14
N ALA A 129 -0.84 5.28 10.99
CA ALA A 129 -0.32 4.77 9.72
C ALA A 129 1.21 4.92 9.64
N VAL A 130 1.93 3.80 9.69
CA VAL A 130 3.41 3.75 9.70
C VAL A 130 4.00 4.34 8.42
N ASN A 131 3.52 3.91 7.26
CA ASN A 131 4.05 4.35 5.97
C ASN A 131 3.83 5.85 5.72
N LEU A 132 2.72 6.40 6.21
CA LEU A 132 2.46 7.84 6.15
C LEU A 132 3.51 8.62 6.95
N ALA A 133 3.74 8.23 8.21
CA ALA A 133 4.72 8.86 9.08
C ALA A 133 6.15 8.73 8.51
N TRP A 134 6.50 7.55 8.01
CA TRP A 134 7.79 7.29 7.38
C TRP A 134 8.04 8.17 6.14
N ALA A 135 7.06 8.29 5.25
CA ALA A 135 7.21 9.10 4.04
C ALA A 135 7.38 10.59 4.38
N ILE A 136 6.58 11.12 5.31
CA ILE A 136 6.69 12.50 5.79
C ILE A 136 8.08 12.75 6.39
N GLU A 137 8.55 11.85 7.26
CA GLU A 137 9.88 11.98 7.89
C GLU A 137 10.99 12.00 6.86
N ARG A 138 10.96 11.08 5.87
CA ARG A 138 11.93 11.01 4.78
C ARG A 138 11.95 12.31 3.96
N MET A 139 10.78 12.88 3.66
CA MET A 139 10.67 14.15 2.94
C MET A 139 11.24 15.33 3.74
N LEU A 140 10.96 15.39 5.04
CA LEU A 140 11.49 16.44 5.93
C LEU A 140 13.01 16.32 6.08
N GLN A 141 13.55 15.11 6.23
CA GLN A 141 14.99 14.88 6.27
C GLN A 141 15.66 15.29 4.94
N CYS A 142 15.04 15.00 3.80
CA CYS A 142 15.52 15.45 2.50
C CYS A 142 15.57 16.99 2.41
N ALA A 143 14.55 17.67 2.92
CA ALA A 143 14.52 19.15 2.99
C ALA A 143 15.63 19.70 3.91
N ASP A 144 15.80 19.12 5.11
CA ASP A 144 16.81 19.55 6.08
C ASP A 144 18.23 19.40 5.53
N VAL A 145 18.51 18.36 4.77
CA VAL A 145 19.81 18.19 4.08
C VAL A 145 20.02 19.30 3.05
N ALA A 146 19.04 19.53 2.17
CA ALA A 146 19.13 20.54 1.13
C ALA A 146 19.25 21.98 1.68
N ILE A 147 18.56 22.26 2.80
CA ILE A 147 18.65 23.55 3.52
C ILE A 147 20.08 23.74 4.09
N ARG A 148 20.63 22.73 4.75
CA ARG A 148 22.01 22.79 5.27
C ARG A 148 23.06 22.96 4.16
N GLU A 149 22.82 22.39 2.99
CA GLU A 149 23.64 22.54 1.79
C GLU A 149 23.38 23.85 1.04
N GLN A 150 22.54 24.73 1.57
CA GLN A 150 22.20 26.06 1.02
C GLN A 150 21.71 26.00 -0.44
N TYR A 151 20.83 25.07 -0.76
CA TYR A 151 20.19 25.00 -2.06
C TYR A 151 19.38 26.28 -2.33
N THR A 152 19.31 26.69 -3.60
CA THR A 152 18.30 27.68 -3.99
C THR A 152 16.89 27.10 -3.77
N LEU A 153 15.90 27.97 -3.61
CA LEU A 153 14.51 27.56 -3.36
C LEU A 153 13.97 26.67 -4.49
N GLN A 154 14.29 26.98 -5.74
CA GLN A 154 13.92 26.20 -6.90
C GLN A 154 14.54 24.80 -6.84
N ARG A 155 15.86 24.73 -6.56
CA ARG A 155 16.56 23.45 -6.45
C ARG A 155 16.04 22.61 -5.28
N LEU A 156 15.64 23.26 -4.19
CA LEU A 156 15.00 22.56 -3.06
C LEU A 156 13.64 21.96 -3.47
N ALA A 157 12.80 22.71 -4.19
CA ALA A 157 11.52 22.23 -4.67
C ALA A 157 11.69 21.04 -5.63
N GLU A 158 12.61 21.15 -6.60
CA GLU A 158 12.95 20.03 -7.50
C GLU A 158 13.46 18.80 -6.74
N ARG A 159 14.29 19.01 -5.71
CA ARG A 159 14.80 17.93 -4.87
C ARG A 159 13.67 17.22 -4.14
N LEU A 160 12.73 17.95 -3.53
CA LEU A 160 11.56 17.34 -2.86
C LEU A 160 10.63 16.64 -3.83
N ARG A 161 10.38 17.20 -5.01
CA ARG A 161 9.61 16.50 -6.04
C ARG A 161 10.27 15.18 -6.44
N ASN A 162 11.58 15.21 -6.68
CA ASN A 162 12.33 14.02 -7.06
C ASN A 162 12.35 12.98 -5.93
N GLU A 163 12.41 13.41 -4.67
CA GLU A 163 12.33 12.50 -3.52
C GLU A 163 10.95 11.86 -3.40
N ALA A 164 9.87 12.64 -3.60
CA ALA A 164 8.51 12.11 -3.62
C ALA A 164 8.29 11.10 -4.77
N GLN A 165 8.86 11.38 -5.95
CA GLN A 165 8.84 10.43 -7.07
C GLN A 165 9.64 9.17 -6.76
N ALA A 166 10.83 9.30 -6.12
CA ALA A 166 11.62 8.15 -5.71
C ALA A 166 10.86 7.25 -4.70
N ILE A 167 10.11 7.83 -3.77
CA ILE A 167 9.24 7.07 -2.86
C ILE A 167 8.18 6.27 -3.65
N ALA A 168 7.58 6.88 -4.67
CA ALA A 168 6.59 6.20 -5.52
C ALA A 168 7.22 5.09 -6.37
N ASP A 169 8.39 5.33 -6.95
CA ASP A 169 9.10 4.36 -7.80
C ASP A 169 9.61 3.17 -6.96
N GLU A 170 10.14 3.44 -5.76
CA GLU A 170 10.58 2.40 -4.83
C GLU A 170 9.41 1.51 -4.37
N ASP A 171 8.22 2.10 -4.12
CA ASP A 171 7.02 1.34 -3.78
C ASP A 171 6.55 0.47 -4.96
N PHE A 172 6.57 1.02 -6.17
CA PHE A 172 6.25 0.27 -7.39
C PHE A 172 7.16 -0.96 -7.56
N ASP A 173 8.49 -0.75 -7.44
CA ASP A 173 9.49 -1.82 -7.55
C ASP A 173 9.35 -2.86 -6.43
N ALA A 174 9.06 -2.40 -5.21
CA ALA A 174 8.82 -3.30 -4.07
C ALA A 174 7.60 -4.18 -4.31
N CYS A 175 6.50 -3.61 -4.79
CA CYS A 175 5.29 -4.35 -5.13
C CYS A 175 5.54 -5.42 -6.19
N LEU A 176 6.26 -5.09 -7.26
CA LEU A 176 6.61 -6.04 -8.32
C LEU A 176 7.45 -7.20 -7.78
N LYS A 177 8.48 -6.91 -6.96
CA LYS A 177 9.31 -7.96 -6.33
C LYS A 177 8.50 -8.88 -5.42
N MET A 178 7.61 -8.31 -4.58
CA MET A 178 6.68 -9.12 -3.77
C MET A 178 5.79 -9.99 -4.65
N GLY A 179 5.31 -9.45 -5.78
CA GLY A 179 4.56 -10.19 -6.77
C GLY A 179 5.32 -11.38 -7.33
N ILE A 180 6.58 -11.18 -7.72
CA ILE A 180 7.45 -12.24 -8.24
C ILE A 180 7.65 -13.34 -7.19
N TYR A 181 8.12 -12.99 -5.98
CA TYR A 181 8.36 -13.98 -4.92
C TYR A 181 7.08 -14.71 -4.51
N GLY A 182 5.96 -13.99 -4.36
CA GLY A 182 4.69 -14.60 -3.97
C GLY A 182 4.08 -15.48 -5.06
N SER A 183 4.31 -15.15 -6.34
CA SER A 183 3.80 -15.96 -7.45
C SER A 183 4.41 -17.35 -7.53
N GLU A 184 5.61 -17.56 -6.95
CA GLU A 184 6.24 -18.88 -6.83
C GLU A 184 5.45 -19.83 -5.92
N LEU A 185 4.67 -19.28 -5.00
CA LEU A 185 3.84 -20.04 -4.06
C LEU A 185 2.44 -20.37 -4.61
N ILE A 186 2.15 -19.93 -5.83
CA ILE A 186 0.88 -20.16 -6.52
C ILE A 186 1.09 -21.19 -7.65
N SER A 187 0.31 -22.24 -7.68
CA SER A 187 0.34 -23.25 -8.74
C SER A 187 -0.72 -22.99 -9.82
N ASP A 188 -0.54 -23.56 -11.02
CA ASP A 188 -1.60 -23.52 -12.04
C ASP A 188 -2.83 -24.30 -11.57
N GLY A 189 -3.99 -23.70 -11.67
CA GLY A 189 -5.27 -24.25 -11.21
C GLY A 189 -5.62 -23.92 -9.77
N ASP A 190 -4.80 -23.14 -9.05
CA ASP A 190 -5.08 -22.78 -7.66
C ASP A 190 -6.27 -21.84 -7.53
N THR A 191 -7.06 -22.08 -6.49
CA THR A 191 -8.08 -21.16 -6.00
C THR A 191 -7.58 -20.50 -4.72
N LEU A 192 -7.54 -19.19 -4.72
CA LEU A 192 -6.98 -18.35 -3.66
C LEU A 192 -8.08 -17.62 -2.92
N LEU A 193 -7.80 -17.15 -1.70
CA LEU A 193 -8.65 -16.25 -0.96
C LEU A 193 -7.87 -15.00 -0.58
N THR A 194 -8.53 -13.85 -0.64
CA THR A 194 -7.99 -12.59 -0.14
C THR A 194 -9.02 -11.81 0.66
N HIS A 195 -8.56 -11.00 1.60
CA HIS A 195 -9.37 -10.17 2.48
C HIS A 195 -8.93 -8.71 2.37
N CYS A 196 -9.88 -7.78 2.38
CA CYS A 196 -9.68 -6.35 2.19
C CYS A 196 -9.24 -6.01 0.74
N ASN A 197 -8.48 -4.92 0.60
CA ASN A 197 -7.86 -4.54 -0.67
C ASN A 197 -6.39 -4.19 -0.44
N ALA A 198 -5.53 -5.04 -0.93
CA ALA A 198 -4.09 -4.88 -0.95
C ALA A 198 -3.54 -5.02 -2.39
N GLY A 199 -4.26 -4.42 -3.33
CA GLY A 199 -3.91 -4.31 -4.74
C GLY A 199 -3.30 -2.96 -5.10
N SER A 200 -3.28 -2.65 -6.39
CA SER A 200 -2.72 -1.42 -6.95
C SER A 200 -3.32 -0.15 -6.34
N LEU A 201 -4.61 -0.19 -5.98
CA LEU A 201 -5.29 0.92 -5.30
C LEU A 201 -4.72 1.21 -3.90
N ALA A 202 -4.01 0.28 -3.29
CA ALA A 202 -3.41 0.44 -1.96
C ALA A 202 -1.95 0.92 -2.00
N THR A 203 -1.35 1.04 -3.18
CA THR A 203 0.07 1.29 -3.40
C THR A 203 0.28 2.30 -4.54
N ALA A 204 1.53 2.56 -4.92
CA ALA A 204 1.85 3.32 -6.12
C ALA A 204 1.80 2.47 -7.40
N GLY A 205 1.64 1.15 -7.28
CA GLY A 205 1.70 0.26 -8.43
C GLY A 205 1.00 -1.09 -8.19
N TRP A 206 1.65 -2.19 -8.38
CA TRP A 206 1.15 -3.57 -8.42
C TRP A 206 0.36 -4.08 -7.20
N GLY A 207 0.36 -3.36 -6.08
CA GLY A 207 -0.21 -3.84 -4.83
C GLY A 207 0.74 -4.74 -4.05
N THR A 208 0.27 -5.24 -2.92
CA THR A 208 0.99 -6.19 -2.09
C THR A 208 0.41 -7.60 -2.24
N ALA A 209 -0.69 -7.92 -1.56
CA ALA A 209 -1.28 -9.27 -1.61
C ALA A 209 -1.86 -9.66 -2.97
N LEU A 210 -2.30 -8.72 -3.80
CA LEU A 210 -2.77 -9.02 -5.15
C LEU A 210 -1.62 -9.12 -6.17
N ALA A 211 -0.44 -8.56 -5.90
CA ALA A 211 0.70 -8.62 -6.81
C ALA A 211 1.11 -10.06 -7.18
N PRO A 212 1.20 -11.03 -6.24
CA PRO A 212 1.42 -12.43 -6.59
C PRO A 212 0.39 -13.01 -7.56
N MET A 213 -0.87 -12.63 -7.41
CA MET A 213 -1.96 -13.08 -8.28
C MET A 213 -1.84 -12.51 -9.68
N TYR A 214 -1.52 -11.22 -9.80
CA TYR A 214 -1.27 -10.56 -11.08
C TYR A 214 -0.09 -11.18 -11.81
N VAL A 215 1.04 -11.38 -11.12
CA VAL A 215 2.24 -12.00 -11.72
C VAL A 215 1.98 -13.44 -12.12
N ALA A 216 1.31 -14.24 -11.29
CA ALA A 216 0.95 -15.62 -11.61
C ALA A 216 0.03 -15.70 -12.84
N HIS A 217 -1.00 -14.84 -12.90
CA HIS A 217 -1.93 -14.79 -14.04
C HIS A 217 -1.22 -14.39 -15.33
N LYS A 218 -0.35 -13.38 -15.28
CA LYS A 218 0.47 -12.94 -16.44
C LYS A 218 1.47 -13.98 -16.91
N ALA A 219 1.98 -14.82 -15.99
CA ALA A 219 2.80 -15.97 -16.31
C ALA A 219 1.99 -17.13 -16.91
N GLY A 220 0.68 -16.97 -17.14
CA GLY A 220 -0.21 -17.94 -17.77
C GLY A 220 -0.81 -18.97 -16.80
N LYS A 221 -0.63 -18.81 -15.48
CA LYS A 221 -1.27 -19.66 -14.49
C LYS A 221 -2.77 -19.36 -14.45
N ARG A 222 -3.58 -20.41 -14.52
CA ARG A 222 -5.03 -20.34 -14.34
C ARG A 222 -5.29 -20.28 -12.84
N ILE A 223 -5.78 -19.18 -12.36
CA ILE A 223 -6.15 -19.00 -10.96
C ILE A 223 -7.59 -18.54 -10.83
N HIS A 224 -8.18 -18.78 -9.67
CA HIS A 224 -9.47 -18.23 -9.27
C HIS A 224 -9.32 -17.58 -7.90
N VAL A 225 -9.98 -16.43 -7.66
CA VAL A 225 -9.82 -15.70 -6.40
C VAL A 225 -11.16 -15.53 -5.72
N PHE A 226 -11.33 -16.10 -4.53
CA PHE A 226 -12.39 -15.72 -3.60
C PHE A 226 -12.02 -14.42 -2.92
N VAL A 227 -12.95 -13.48 -2.90
CA VAL A 227 -12.76 -12.15 -2.32
C VAL A 227 -13.78 -11.95 -1.21
N ASP A 228 -13.31 -11.82 0.03
CA ASP A 228 -14.16 -11.38 1.14
C ASP A 228 -14.66 -9.96 0.90
N GLU A 229 -15.96 -9.70 1.13
CA GLU A 229 -16.52 -8.34 0.96
C GLU A 229 -15.85 -7.29 1.84
N THR A 230 -15.36 -7.69 2.99
CA THR A 230 -14.62 -6.88 3.98
C THR A 230 -15.49 -5.79 4.61
N ARG A 231 -16.37 -6.19 5.52
CA ARG A 231 -17.09 -5.25 6.37
C ARG A 231 -16.09 -4.47 7.28
N PRO A 232 -16.42 -3.22 7.73
CA PRO A 232 -17.65 -2.47 7.41
C PRO A 232 -17.59 -1.65 6.10
N VAL A 233 -16.39 -1.31 5.56
CA VAL A 233 -16.23 -0.35 4.45
C VAL A 233 -16.26 -1.00 3.08
N LEU A 234 -16.31 -2.34 3.01
CA LEU A 234 -16.47 -3.15 1.80
C LEU A 234 -15.34 -3.00 0.78
N GLN A 235 -14.08 -2.91 1.26
CA GLN A 235 -12.92 -2.76 0.37
C GLN A 235 -12.77 -3.96 -0.58
N GLY A 236 -13.04 -5.19 -0.11
CA GLY A 236 -13.02 -6.36 -0.96
C GLY A 236 -14.07 -6.29 -2.06
N ALA A 237 -15.34 -6.06 -1.67
CA ALA A 237 -16.45 -5.99 -2.62
C ALA A 237 -16.30 -4.85 -3.63
N ARG A 238 -15.79 -3.69 -3.20
CA ARG A 238 -15.78 -2.48 -4.02
C ARG A 238 -14.50 -2.30 -4.84
N LEU A 239 -13.36 -2.67 -4.27
CA LEU A 239 -12.05 -2.34 -4.81
C LEU A 239 -11.34 -3.59 -5.34
N THR A 240 -11.21 -4.64 -4.53
CA THR A 240 -10.49 -5.86 -4.95
C THR A 240 -11.18 -6.56 -6.11
N THR A 241 -12.51 -6.69 -6.08
CA THR A 241 -13.24 -7.27 -7.21
C THR A 241 -13.10 -6.45 -8.47
N TRP A 242 -13.11 -5.10 -8.34
CA TRP A 242 -12.93 -4.20 -9.46
C TRP A 242 -11.52 -4.34 -10.07
N GLU A 243 -10.46 -4.35 -9.25
CA GLU A 243 -9.09 -4.53 -9.73
C GLU A 243 -8.88 -5.87 -10.44
N LEU A 244 -9.30 -6.98 -9.82
CA LEU A 244 -9.17 -8.32 -10.40
C LEU A 244 -9.96 -8.44 -11.72
N GLN A 245 -11.12 -7.81 -11.80
CA GLN A 245 -11.92 -7.77 -13.03
C GLN A 245 -11.22 -6.99 -14.16
N GLN A 246 -10.55 -5.85 -13.84
CA GLN A 246 -9.78 -5.10 -14.83
C GLN A 246 -8.60 -5.93 -15.39
N GLU A 247 -8.00 -6.78 -14.57
CA GLU A 247 -6.89 -7.67 -14.96
C GLU A 247 -7.37 -8.99 -15.61
N GLY A 248 -8.69 -9.20 -15.74
CA GLY A 248 -9.26 -10.42 -16.32
C GLY A 248 -9.07 -11.68 -15.46
N ILE A 249 -8.79 -11.52 -14.17
CA ILE A 249 -8.62 -12.65 -13.23
C ILE A 249 -10.00 -13.15 -12.78
N PRO A 250 -10.31 -14.43 -12.96
CA PRO A 250 -11.55 -15.04 -12.47
C PRO A 250 -11.70 -14.89 -10.96
N LEU A 251 -12.86 -14.42 -10.50
CA LEU A 251 -13.09 -14.17 -9.08
C LEU A 251 -14.52 -14.55 -8.66
N THR A 252 -14.70 -14.78 -7.36
CA THR A 252 -16.00 -14.91 -6.71
C THR A 252 -16.02 -14.02 -5.47
N LEU A 253 -16.94 -13.06 -5.43
CA LEU A 253 -17.21 -12.27 -4.23
C LEU A 253 -18.02 -13.10 -3.23
N ILE A 254 -17.58 -13.10 -1.97
CA ILE A 254 -18.27 -13.76 -0.85
C ILE A 254 -18.44 -12.79 0.32
N THR A 255 -19.39 -13.05 1.21
CA THR A 255 -19.45 -12.34 2.49
C THR A 255 -18.39 -12.87 3.44
N ASP A 256 -17.91 -12.04 4.38
CA ASP A 256 -16.79 -12.36 5.27
C ASP A 256 -16.96 -13.68 6.04
N ASN A 257 -18.20 -14.04 6.37
CA ASN A 257 -18.50 -15.27 7.10
C ASN A 257 -18.57 -16.53 6.23
N MET A 258 -18.42 -16.40 4.90
CA MET A 258 -18.44 -17.55 3.99
C MET A 258 -17.06 -18.19 3.76
N ALA A 259 -15.97 -17.52 4.13
CA ALA A 259 -14.61 -18.03 3.93
C ALA A 259 -14.44 -19.45 4.50
N GLY A 260 -14.89 -19.69 5.74
CA GLY A 260 -14.84 -21.01 6.38
C GLY A 260 -15.63 -22.10 5.65
N HIS A 261 -16.77 -21.76 5.04
CA HIS A 261 -17.55 -22.70 4.24
C HIS A 261 -16.74 -23.21 3.04
N PHE A 262 -16.09 -22.33 2.29
CA PHE A 262 -15.29 -22.69 1.12
C PHE A 262 -13.98 -23.38 1.49
N MET A 263 -13.36 -23.03 2.62
CA MET A 263 -12.19 -23.73 3.17
C MET A 263 -12.56 -25.18 3.54
N TYR A 264 -13.67 -25.38 4.25
CA TYR A 264 -14.15 -26.70 4.67
C TYR A 264 -14.41 -27.63 3.47
N HIS A 265 -14.94 -27.13 2.37
CA HIS A 265 -15.21 -27.91 1.16
C HIS A 265 -13.98 -28.07 0.25
N GLY A 266 -12.79 -27.63 0.68
CA GLY A 266 -11.53 -27.82 -0.05
C GLY A 266 -11.40 -26.93 -1.30
N GLY A 267 -12.20 -25.87 -1.40
CA GLY A 267 -12.18 -24.96 -2.53
C GLY A 267 -11.00 -23.97 -2.53
N ILE A 268 -10.36 -23.73 -1.38
CA ILE A 268 -9.28 -22.73 -1.23
C ILE A 268 -7.94 -23.44 -1.00
N LYS A 269 -6.91 -23.02 -1.73
CA LYS A 269 -5.55 -23.59 -1.66
C LYS A 269 -4.56 -22.75 -0.91
N ALA A 270 -4.75 -21.43 -0.88
CA ALA A 270 -3.92 -20.50 -0.14
C ALA A 270 -4.68 -19.19 0.13
N VAL A 271 -4.30 -18.52 1.21
CA VAL A 271 -4.76 -17.16 1.57
C VAL A 271 -3.62 -16.18 1.41
N PHE A 272 -3.88 -15.04 0.76
CA PHE A 272 -2.94 -13.93 0.63
C PHE A 272 -3.59 -12.65 1.16
N VAL A 273 -2.96 -12.02 2.15
CA VAL A 273 -3.43 -10.76 2.74
C VAL A 273 -2.29 -9.76 2.85
N GLY A 274 -2.64 -8.47 2.91
CA GLY A 274 -1.68 -7.42 3.24
C GLY A 274 -1.42 -7.32 4.73
N ALA A 275 -0.65 -6.29 5.13
CA ALA A 275 -0.50 -5.90 6.51
C ALA A 275 -0.43 -4.38 6.63
N ASP A 276 -0.99 -3.84 7.72
CA ASP A 276 -0.85 -2.43 8.09
C ASP A 276 0.35 -2.19 9.01
N ARG A 277 0.73 -3.21 9.81
CA ARG A 277 1.95 -3.22 10.63
C ARG A 277 2.34 -4.64 11.00
N ILE A 278 3.64 -4.95 10.99
CA ILE A 278 4.20 -6.24 11.38
C ILE A 278 5.20 -6.00 12.54
N ALA A 279 5.02 -6.69 13.66
CA ALA A 279 5.93 -6.66 14.79
C ALA A 279 7.17 -7.53 14.58
N ALA A 280 8.20 -7.36 15.42
CA ALA A 280 9.47 -8.07 15.32
C ALA A 280 9.33 -9.61 15.37
N ASN A 281 8.35 -10.12 16.13
CA ASN A 281 8.08 -11.55 16.24
C ASN A 281 7.23 -12.12 15.08
N GLY A 282 6.79 -11.28 14.14
CA GLY A 282 5.96 -11.68 13.00
C GLY A 282 4.45 -11.59 13.24
N ASP A 283 3.99 -11.21 14.43
CA ASP A 283 2.59 -10.84 14.65
C ASP A 283 2.26 -9.61 13.80
N PHE A 284 1.06 -9.55 13.25
CA PHE A 284 0.73 -8.44 12.37
C PHE A 284 -0.71 -7.94 12.57
N ALA A 285 -0.89 -6.64 12.37
CA ALA A 285 -2.20 -6.02 12.25
C ALA A 285 -2.58 -5.88 10.78
N ASN A 286 -3.82 -6.22 10.47
CA ASN A 286 -4.43 -5.99 9.17
C ASN A 286 -5.93 -5.70 9.35
N LYS A 287 -6.62 -5.41 8.25
CA LYS A 287 -8.05 -5.10 8.25
C LYS A 287 -8.83 -6.09 9.09
N ILE A 288 -9.76 -5.55 9.91
CA ILE A 288 -10.64 -6.37 10.77
C ILE A 288 -11.26 -7.53 10.00
N GLY A 289 -11.23 -8.74 10.57
CA GLY A 289 -11.63 -9.99 9.95
C GLY A 289 -10.45 -10.88 9.54
N THR A 290 -9.24 -10.33 9.41
CA THR A 290 -8.03 -11.08 9.02
C THR A 290 -7.70 -12.19 10.01
N TYR A 291 -7.81 -11.92 11.31
CA TYR A 291 -7.60 -12.93 12.35
C TYR A 291 -8.56 -14.12 12.19
N SER A 292 -9.83 -13.85 11.93
CA SER A 292 -10.82 -14.91 11.72
C SER A 292 -10.47 -15.79 10.51
N VAL A 293 -10.03 -15.18 9.41
CA VAL A 293 -9.58 -15.91 8.21
C VAL A 293 -8.34 -16.74 8.50
N ALA A 294 -7.38 -16.21 9.27
CA ALA A 294 -6.15 -16.93 9.62
C ALA A 294 -6.43 -18.15 10.50
N VAL A 295 -7.30 -18.02 11.51
CA VAL A 295 -7.74 -19.14 12.37
C VAL A 295 -8.45 -20.23 11.53
N LEU A 296 -9.32 -19.83 10.60
CA LEU A 296 -10.01 -20.78 9.72
C LEU A 296 -9.02 -21.47 8.75
N ALA A 297 -8.05 -20.72 8.21
CA ALA A 297 -7.02 -21.31 7.35
C ALA A 297 -6.19 -22.36 8.09
N ASP A 298 -5.77 -22.07 9.33
CA ASP A 298 -5.03 -23.02 10.19
C ASP A 298 -5.85 -24.27 10.48
N ALA A 299 -7.13 -24.13 10.87
CA ALA A 299 -8.04 -25.24 11.16
C ALA A 299 -8.26 -26.16 9.94
N HIS A 300 -8.07 -25.66 8.72
CA HIS A 300 -8.20 -26.41 7.47
C HIS A 300 -6.84 -26.70 6.81
N HIS A 301 -5.71 -26.42 7.47
CA HIS A 301 -4.35 -26.64 6.98
C HIS A 301 -4.06 -25.93 5.65
N ILE A 302 -4.64 -24.75 5.45
CA ILE A 302 -4.46 -23.90 4.27
C ILE A 302 -3.34 -22.91 4.55
N PRO A 303 -2.31 -22.83 3.67
CA PRO A 303 -1.24 -21.85 3.80
C PRO A 303 -1.78 -20.42 3.86
N PHE A 304 -1.28 -19.64 4.82
CA PHE A 304 -1.63 -18.24 5.02
C PHE A 304 -0.41 -17.35 4.84
N TYR A 305 -0.44 -16.49 3.84
CA TYR A 305 0.65 -15.63 3.44
C TYR A 305 0.34 -14.16 3.69
N VAL A 306 1.29 -13.46 4.31
CA VAL A 306 1.26 -12.01 4.51
C VAL A 306 2.19 -11.37 3.51
N VAL A 307 1.72 -10.38 2.75
CA VAL A 307 2.50 -9.69 1.71
C VAL A 307 2.55 -8.22 2.02
N ALA A 308 3.71 -7.73 2.39
CA ALA A 308 3.90 -6.33 2.77
C ALA A 308 5.35 -5.89 2.58
N PRO A 309 5.61 -4.61 2.23
CA PRO A 309 6.97 -4.10 2.10
C PRO A 309 7.64 -4.01 3.48
N ARG A 310 8.98 -4.04 3.51
CA ARG A 310 9.76 -3.89 4.75
C ARG A 310 9.44 -2.63 5.54
N SER A 311 9.00 -1.57 4.87
CA SER A 311 8.54 -0.33 5.53
C SER A 311 7.33 -0.54 6.45
N THR A 312 6.61 -1.67 6.31
CA THR A 312 5.50 -2.08 7.19
C THR A 312 6.00 -2.82 8.44
N ILE A 313 7.25 -3.30 8.45
CA ILE A 313 7.85 -4.03 9.56
C ILE A 313 8.41 -3.05 10.59
N ASP A 314 7.90 -3.12 11.81
CA ASP A 314 8.34 -2.32 12.94
C ASP A 314 9.11 -3.18 13.94
N LEU A 315 10.43 -3.27 13.75
CA LEU A 315 11.32 -4.04 14.61
C LEU A 315 11.43 -3.48 16.04
N LYS A 316 10.89 -2.29 16.32
CA LYS A 316 10.85 -1.70 17.67
C LYS A 316 9.68 -2.26 18.49
N LEU A 317 8.66 -2.80 17.85
CA LEU A 317 7.53 -3.47 18.52
C LEU A 317 7.85 -4.96 18.71
N PRO A 318 7.98 -5.44 19.93
CA PRO A 318 8.37 -6.84 20.17
C PRO A 318 7.29 -7.84 19.74
N SER A 319 6.01 -7.51 19.91
CA SER A 319 4.87 -8.38 19.55
C SER A 319 3.64 -7.58 19.15
N GLY A 320 2.62 -8.28 18.66
CA GLY A 320 1.36 -7.71 18.22
C GLY A 320 0.57 -6.99 19.31
N GLU A 321 0.77 -7.33 20.59
CA GLU A 321 0.11 -6.69 21.74
C GLU A 321 0.40 -5.18 21.82
N TYR A 322 1.53 -4.74 21.29
CA TYR A 322 1.95 -3.34 21.28
C TYR A 322 1.47 -2.56 20.04
N ILE A 323 0.78 -3.21 19.10
CA ILE A 323 0.27 -2.53 17.92
C ILE A 323 -0.99 -1.74 18.30
N PRO A 324 -0.98 -0.40 18.15
CA PRO A 324 -2.18 0.40 18.42
C PRO A 324 -3.27 0.14 17.38
N ILE A 325 -4.49 -0.13 17.85
CA ILE A 325 -5.65 -0.38 17.00
C ILE A 325 -6.54 0.86 16.92
N GLU A 326 -6.71 1.39 15.73
CA GLU A 326 -7.57 2.53 15.43
C GLU A 326 -9.05 2.18 15.64
N GLN A 327 -9.76 3.01 16.41
CA GLN A 327 -11.22 2.95 16.50
C GLN A 327 -11.81 3.95 15.50
N ARG A 328 -12.76 3.50 14.68
CA ARG A 328 -13.33 4.28 13.60
C ARG A 328 -14.77 4.71 13.89
N ASN A 329 -15.33 5.57 13.00
CA ASN A 329 -16.67 6.06 13.15
C ASN A 329 -17.68 4.89 13.22
N PRO A 330 -18.53 4.83 14.27
CA PRO A 330 -19.60 3.84 14.40
C PRO A 330 -20.54 3.77 13.19
N GLU A 331 -20.74 4.87 12.49
CA GLU A 331 -21.59 4.94 11.30
C GLU A 331 -21.15 3.98 10.18
N GLU A 332 -19.87 3.68 10.07
CA GLU A 332 -19.36 2.69 9.10
C GLU A 332 -19.97 1.29 9.35
N VAL A 333 -20.30 0.95 10.60
CA VAL A 333 -20.94 -0.32 10.96
C VAL A 333 -22.44 -0.25 10.80
N THR A 334 -23.07 0.87 11.19
CA THR A 334 -24.53 1.02 11.24
C THR A 334 -25.13 1.43 9.90
N SER A 335 -24.29 1.81 8.93
CA SER A 335 -24.78 2.16 7.58
C SER A 335 -23.95 1.51 6.48
N ILE A 336 -24.56 1.32 5.32
CA ILE A 336 -23.89 0.94 4.08
C ILE A 336 -24.22 1.98 3.02
N ARG A 337 -23.20 2.74 2.57
CA ARG A 337 -23.35 3.78 1.54
C ARG A 337 -24.48 4.78 1.84
N GLY A 338 -24.54 5.23 3.09
CA GLY A 338 -25.54 6.19 3.54
C GLY A 338 -26.91 5.59 3.85
N THR A 339 -27.10 4.27 3.65
CA THR A 339 -28.34 3.59 4.04
C THR A 339 -28.16 2.95 5.41
N ALA A 340 -28.94 3.38 6.41
CA ALA A 340 -28.94 2.79 7.75
C ALA A 340 -29.39 1.31 7.70
N ILE A 341 -28.63 0.43 8.35
CA ILE A 341 -28.90 -1.01 8.45
C ILE A 341 -29.11 -1.48 9.89
N ALA A 342 -28.96 -0.57 10.85
CA ALA A 342 -29.11 -0.85 12.27
C ALA A 342 -30.04 0.19 12.93
N PRO A 343 -30.70 -0.15 14.05
CA PRO A 343 -31.51 0.81 14.79
C PRO A 343 -30.66 1.99 15.30
N GLU A 344 -31.27 3.17 15.39
CA GLU A 344 -30.67 4.36 15.97
C GLU A 344 -30.35 4.17 17.46
N GLY A 345 -29.25 4.75 17.94
CA GLY A 345 -28.87 4.79 19.35
C GLY A 345 -28.25 3.51 19.91
N ILE A 346 -27.95 2.47 19.10
CA ILE A 346 -27.26 1.28 19.56
C ILE A 346 -25.77 1.55 19.85
N GLN A 347 -25.19 0.80 20.77
CA GLN A 347 -23.74 0.82 20.99
C GLN A 347 -23.03 0.08 19.86
N VAL A 348 -21.92 0.64 19.39
CA VAL A 348 -21.12 0.10 18.27
C VAL A 348 -19.66 0.05 18.67
N ALA A 349 -19.00 -1.07 18.38
CA ALA A 349 -17.55 -1.19 18.36
C ALA A 349 -17.09 -1.27 16.90
N ASN A 350 -16.09 -0.46 16.52
CA ASN A 350 -15.55 -0.44 15.15
C ASN A 350 -14.01 -0.36 15.16
N PRO A 351 -13.31 -1.42 15.64
CA PRO A 351 -11.86 -1.49 15.43
C PRO A 351 -11.57 -1.65 13.94
N ALA A 352 -10.63 -0.84 13.42
CA ALA A 352 -10.29 -0.86 12.00
C ALA A 352 -9.51 -2.12 11.61
N PHE A 353 -8.74 -2.67 12.56
CA PHE A 353 -7.78 -3.76 12.37
C PHE A 353 -7.96 -4.80 13.48
N ASP A 354 -7.51 -6.01 13.21
CA ASP A 354 -7.24 -7.04 14.24
C ASP A 354 -5.77 -7.47 14.16
N VAL A 355 -5.29 -8.07 15.26
CA VAL A 355 -3.93 -8.60 15.35
C VAL A 355 -4.00 -10.11 15.16
N THR A 356 -3.23 -10.60 14.20
CA THR A 356 -3.06 -12.03 13.93
C THR A 356 -1.71 -12.49 14.48
N PRO A 357 -1.68 -13.48 15.39
CA PRO A 357 -0.45 -14.09 15.86
C PRO A 357 0.32 -14.76 14.71
N HIS A 358 1.62 -14.63 14.73
CA HIS A 358 2.52 -15.20 13.72
C HIS A 358 2.45 -16.75 13.63
N SER A 359 1.94 -17.43 14.66
CA SER A 359 1.73 -18.88 14.64
C SER A 359 0.76 -19.35 13.56
N TYR A 360 -0.13 -18.46 13.07
CA TYR A 360 -1.04 -18.72 11.95
C TYR A 360 -0.44 -18.38 10.58
N VAL A 361 0.77 -17.80 10.53
CA VAL A 361 1.39 -17.31 9.30
C VAL A 361 2.36 -18.34 8.75
N THR A 362 2.16 -18.76 7.51
CA THR A 362 3.05 -19.70 6.81
C THR A 362 4.33 -19.01 6.32
N ALA A 363 4.20 -17.80 5.78
CA ALA A 363 5.33 -16.96 5.39
C ALA A 363 4.93 -15.48 5.26
N ILE A 364 5.91 -14.59 5.43
CA ILE A 364 5.80 -13.16 5.17
C ILE A 364 6.64 -12.84 3.94
N ILE A 365 6.01 -12.28 2.92
CA ILE A 365 6.61 -11.98 1.62
C ILE A 365 6.89 -10.49 1.56
N THR A 366 8.16 -10.13 1.30
CA THR A 366 8.62 -8.74 1.16
C THR A 366 9.36 -8.56 -0.16
N GLU A 367 9.70 -7.33 -0.51
CA GLU A 367 10.54 -7.02 -1.66
C GLU A 367 12.00 -7.50 -1.52
N ALA A 368 12.40 -7.92 -0.31
CA ALA A 368 13.72 -8.48 -0.03
C ALA A 368 13.74 -10.02 -0.01
N GLY A 369 12.59 -10.66 -0.12
CA GLY A 369 12.45 -12.12 -0.10
C GLY A 369 11.34 -12.60 0.81
N ILE A 370 11.32 -13.90 1.08
CA ILE A 370 10.29 -14.60 1.85
C ILE A 370 10.85 -14.96 3.23
N ALA A 371 10.28 -14.36 4.29
CA ALA A 371 10.55 -14.74 5.66
C ALA A 371 9.69 -15.95 6.07
N ARG A 372 10.31 -16.89 6.80
CA ARG A 372 9.64 -18.05 7.41
C ARG A 372 9.99 -18.13 8.90
N PRO A 373 9.20 -18.83 9.70
CA PRO A 373 9.54 -19.02 11.12
C PRO A 373 10.96 -19.61 11.33
N PRO A 374 11.70 -19.18 12.36
CA PRO A 374 11.35 -18.18 13.35
C PRO A 374 11.44 -16.75 12.79
N TYR A 375 10.36 -15.97 12.94
CA TYR A 375 10.22 -14.66 12.31
C TYR A 375 11.14 -13.59 12.88
N GLU A 376 11.44 -13.61 14.19
CA GLU A 376 12.35 -12.64 14.80
C GLU A 376 13.72 -12.61 14.10
N GLU A 377 14.21 -13.76 13.70
CA GLU A 377 15.48 -13.87 12.97
C GLU A 377 15.33 -13.54 11.48
N SER A 378 14.38 -14.18 10.81
CA SER A 378 14.20 -14.04 9.35
C SER A 378 13.79 -12.61 8.95
N LEU A 379 12.90 -11.94 9.70
CA LEU A 379 12.53 -10.55 9.44
C LEU A 379 13.70 -9.59 9.71
N ARG A 380 14.46 -9.83 10.77
CA ARG A 380 15.66 -9.02 11.05
C ARG A 380 16.68 -9.13 9.93
N GLN A 381 16.92 -10.35 9.41
CA GLN A 381 17.84 -10.57 8.28
C GLN A 381 17.38 -9.82 7.04
N LEU A 382 16.10 -9.89 6.67
CA LEU A 382 15.54 -9.18 5.53
C LEU A 382 15.62 -7.65 5.68
N CYS A 383 15.44 -7.13 6.89
CA CYS A 383 15.49 -5.69 7.15
C CYS A 383 16.93 -5.14 7.20
N LEU A 384 17.88 -5.88 7.79
CA LEU A 384 19.27 -5.43 8.02
C LEU A 384 20.24 -5.85 6.92
N GLY A 385 20.04 -6.98 6.26
CA GLY A 385 20.92 -7.51 5.22
C GLY A 385 21.04 -6.64 3.97
N TYR A 386 20.11 -5.73 3.75
CA TYR A 386 20.11 -4.81 2.60
C TYR A 386 20.98 -3.57 2.81
N HIS A 387 21.35 -3.24 4.06
CA HIS A 387 22.24 -2.09 4.35
C HIS A 387 23.70 -2.34 4.00
N SER A 388 24.13 -3.60 3.83
CA SER A 388 25.53 -3.93 3.50
C SER A 388 25.90 -3.75 2.03
N ILE A 389 24.93 -3.56 1.12
CA ILE A 389 25.18 -3.47 -0.34
C ILE A 389 25.23 -2.00 -0.82
N HIS A 390 24.63 -1.06 -0.13
CA HIS A 390 24.59 0.34 -0.55
C HIS A 390 25.55 1.31 0.18
N THR A 391 26.31 0.85 1.19
CA THR A 391 27.32 1.67 1.89
C THR A 391 28.77 1.42 1.41
N GLY A 392 28.98 0.61 0.37
CA GLY A 392 30.26 0.23 -0.19
C GLY A 392 30.60 0.94 -1.51
N GLY A 393 30.50 2.27 -1.56
CA GLY A 393 30.96 3.09 -2.68
C GLY A 393 31.51 4.42 -2.18
N LYS A 394 32.83 4.43 -1.92
CA LYS A 394 33.62 5.67 -1.73
C LYS A 394 33.82 6.34 -3.07
#